data_3efc04e37f7aee7c6b9ea17293a660ec
#
_entry.id   3efc04e37f7aee7c6b9ea17293a660ec
#
_cell.length_a   1.000
_cell.length_b   1.000
_cell.length_c   1.000
_cell.angle_alpha   90.00
_cell.angle_beta   90.00
_cell.angle_gamma   90.00
#
_symmetry.space_group_name_H-M   'P 1'
#
loop_
_entity.id
_entity.type
_entity.pdbx_description
1 polymer ?
#
loop_
_entity_poly.entity_id
_entity_poly.type
_entity_poly.pdbx_seq_one_letter_code
_entity_poly.pdbx_strand_id
1 'polypeptide(L)'
;MADQSSLFLSRPCDVSKYGLIWAGVQKNVGPAGMSIVIIREDLIREDLPEFVPTYLRYKTHADADSLYNTPNCWSIYCCGKVFQYLLANGGLEAMAQRNEEKATVLYDFLDRSQFFTAAVRKEDRSLMNVPFFSPSKEQDAEVAASAKAAGFDNLKGHKSVGGLRASIYNAMPKEGVEALVDFLKKYEAEHT
;
A
#
# COMPACT_ATOMS: atom_id res chain seq x y z
N MET A 1 11.44 -9.59 10.43
CA MET A 1 11.09 -8.17 10.23
C MET A 1 10.23 -8.05 8.98
N ALA A 2 9.17 -7.23 9.04
CA ALA A 2 8.30 -6.98 7.89
C ALA A 2 8.06 -5.48 7.70
N ASP A 3 8.23 -5.00 6.46
CA ASP A 3 7.70 -3.72 6.01
C ASP A 3 6.25 -3.95 5.55
N GLN A 4 5.30 -3.40 6.29
CA GLN A 4 3.89 -3.47 5.95
C GLN A 4 3.32 -2.12 5.48
N SER A 5 4.15 -1.17 5.09
CA SER A 5 3.70 0.18 4.72
C SER A 5 2.55 0.19 3.71
N SER A 6 2.52 -0.74 2.75
CA SER A 6 1.44 -0.83 1.76
C SER A 6 0.28 -1.74 2.18
N LEU A 7 0.47 -2.61 3.17
CA LEU A 7 -0.53 -3.60 3.60
C LEU A 7 -1.11 -3.30 4.99
N PHE A 8 -0.50 -2.38 5.73
CA PHE A 8 -0.91 -2.08 7.11
C PHE A 8 -2.39 -1.68 7.13
N LEU A 9 -3.16 -2.30 8.03
CA LEU A 9 -4.61 -2.12 8.17
C LEU A 9 -5.45 -2.46 6.93
N SER A 10 -4.91 -3.17 5.95
CA SER A 10 -5.70 -3.63 4.80
C SER A 10 -6.47 -4.93 5.08
N ARG A 11 -6.04 -5.67 6.08
CA ARG A 11 -6.62 -6.95 6.54
C ARG A 11 -6.12 -7.28 7.95
N PRO A 12 -6.74 -8.24 8.67
CA PRO A 12 -6.21 -8.77 9.92
C PRO A 12 -4.78 -9.29 9.76
N CYS A 13 -3.95 -9.04 10.78
CA CYS A 13 -2.57 -9.48 10.82
C CYS A 13 -2.27 -10.10 12.18
N ASP A 14 -1.80 -11.35 12.19
CA ASP A 14 -1.30 -11.99 13.41
C ASP A 14 0.10 -11.47 13.71
N VAL A 15 0.18 -10.44 14.56
CA VAL A 15 1.43 -9.77 14.94
C VAL A 15 2.40 -10.71 15.67
N SER A 16 1.91 -11.79 16.29
CA SER A 16 2.74 -12.76 17.02
C SER A 16 3.73 -13.50 16.11
N LYS A 17 3.45 -13.56 14.79
CA LYS A 17 4.34 -14.18 13.80
C LYS A 17 5.56 -13.33 13.44
N TYR A 18 5.64 -12.11 13.94
CA TYR A 18 6.71 -11.16 13.59
C TYR A 18 7.49 -10.74 14.81
N GLY A 19 8.81 -10.62 14.68
CA GLY A 19 9.62 -9.98 15.69
C GLY A 19 9.52 -8.46 15.61
N LEU A 20 9.38 -7.92 14.39
CA LEU A 20 9.21 -6.50 14.14
C LEU A 20 8.38 -6.28 12.87
N ILE A 21 7.38 -5.41 12.99
CA ILE A 21 6.64 -4.82 11.87
C ILE A 21 6.87 -3.31 11.91
N TRP A 22 7.10 -2.71 10.75
CA TRP A 22 7.04 -1.26 10.61
C TRP A 22 6.18 -0.86 9.40
N ALA A 23 5.56 0.30 9.49
CA ALA A 23 4.69 0.82 8.45
C ALA A 23 4.75 2.35 8.40
N GLY A 24 5.14 2.90 7.26
CA GLY A 24 4.91 4.31 6.95
C GLY A 24 3.42 4.56 6.80
N VAL A 25 2.87 5.57 7.48
CA VAL A 25 1.43 5.79 7.58
C VAL A 25 0.78 6.34 6.31
N GLN A 26 1.56 6.92 5.40
CA GLN A 26 1.10 7.70 4.23
C GLN A 26 0.32 6.92 3.17
N LYS A 27 0.11 5.63 3.35
CA LYS A 27 -0.63 4.79 2.39
C LYS A 27 -2.05 4.51 2.87
N ASN A 28 -2.21 3.78 3.97
CA ASN A 28 -3.51 3.36 4.48
C ASN A 28 -3.95 4.04 5.78
N VAL A 29 -3.07 4.78 6.45
CA VAL A 29 -3.27 5.15 7.85
C VAL A 29 -3.44 6.65 8.08
N GLY A 30 -2.69 7.49 7.31
CA GLY A 30 -2.74 8.94 7.52
C GLY A 30 -1.77 9.70 6.62
N PRO A 31 -1.49 10.98 6.90
CA PRO A 31 -0.55 11.79 6.14
C PRO A 31 0.90 11.35 6.38
N ALA A 32 1.79 11.65 5.42
CA ALA A 32 3.22 11.38 5.53
C ALA A 32 3.85 12.08 6.75
N GLY A 33 4.96 11.50 7.24
CA GLY A 33 5.76 12.09 8.31
C GLY A 33 5.77 11.29 9.61
N MET A 34 5.19 10.09 9.62
CA MET A 34 5.20 9.18 10.77
C MET A 34 5.34 7.72 10.31
N SER A 35 5.92 6.89 11.15
CA SER A 35 5.90 5.44 11.01
C SER A 35 5.37 4.80 12.29
N ILE A 36 4.61 3.71 12.13
CA ILE A 36 4.21 2.85 13.23
C ILE A 36 5.18 1.67 13.28
N VAL A 37 5.68 1.37 14.47
CA VAL A 37 6.54 0.21 14.74
C VAL A 37 5.87 -0.66 15.79
N ILE A 38 5.72 -1.94 15.48
CA ILE A 38 5.31 -2.99 16.42
C ILE A 38 6.51 -3.91 16.56
N ILE A 39 7.10 -3.94 17.74
CA ILE A 39 8.30 -4.73 18.01
C ILE A 39 8.10 -5.60 19.24
N ARG A 40 8.60 -6.82 19.18
CA ARG A 40 8.64 -7.73 20.31
C ARG A 40 9.64 -7.23 21.35
N GLU A 41 9.27 -7.23 22.62
CA GLU A 41 10.01 -6.61 23.72
C GLU A 41 11.46 -7.15 23.82
N ASP A 42 11.65 -8.47 23.65
CA ASP A 42 12.98 -9.10 23.69
C ASP A 42 13.93 -8.68 22.56
N LEU A 43 13.43 -7.96 21.55
CA LEU A 43 14.23 -7.38 20.47
C LEU A 43 14.62 -5.91 20.71
N ILE A 44 14.14 -5.30 21.80
CA ILE A 44 14.53 -3.94 22.21
C ILE A 44 15.86 -4.03 22.95
N ARG A 45 16.95 -3.93 22.21
CA ARG A 45 18.31 -4.10 22.73
C ARG A 45 18.83 -2.85 23.43
N GLU A 46 19.57 -3.07 24.51
CA GLU A 46 20.35 -2.03 25.22
C GLU A 46 21.82 -2.01 24.75
N ASP A 47 22.37 -3.17 24.42
CA ASP A 47 23.76 -3.42 24.04
C ASP A 47 24.06 -3.10 22.57
N LEU A 48 23.68 -1.91 22.12
CA LEU A 48 23.98 -1.47 20.76
C LEU A 48 25.35 -0.82 20.69
N PRO A 49 26.10 -0.97 19.55
CA PRO A 49 27.35 -0.28 19.33
C PRO A 49 27.24 1.22 19.57
N GLU A 50 28.30 1.84 20.11
CA GLU A 50 28.32 3.26 20.47
C GLU A 50 28.02 4.19 19.28
N PHE A 51 28.45 3.80 18.08
CA PHE A 51 28.21 4.57 16.85
C PHE A 51 26.75 4.61 16.39
N VAL A 52 25.84 3.80 16.97
CA VAL A 52 24.43 3.85 16.63
C VAL A 52 23.81 5.12 17.23
N PRO A 53 23.32 6.05 16.41
CA PRO A 53 22.70 7.28 16.89
C PRO A 53 21.54 7.00 17.85
N THR A 54 21.40 7.83 18.88
CA THR A 54 20.34 7.69 19.90
C THR A 54 18.95 7.56 19.30
N TYR A 55 18.64 8.35 18.26
CA TYR A 55 17.33 8.32 17.59
C TYR A 55 17.03 7.01 16.84
N LEU A 56 18.03 6.23 16.48
CA LEU A 56 17.87 4.94 15.80
C LEU A 56 17.79 3.75 16.78
N ARG A 57 17.79 4.01 18.09
CA ARG A 57 17.66 2.99 19.14
C ARG A 57 16.20 2.82 19.52
N TYR A 58 15.61 1.64 19.33
CA TYR A 58 14.22 1.37 19.73
C TYR A 58 13.98 1.59 21.21
N LYS A 59 14.98 1.30 22.07
CA LYS A 59 14.92 1.55 23.51
C LYS A 59 14.64 3.02 23.84
N THR A 60 15.29 3.94 23.14
CA THR A 60 15.05 5.39 23.33
C THR A 60 13.59 5.78 23.12
N HIS A 61 12.94 5.19 22.14
CA HIS A 61 11.53 5.46 21.86
C HIS A 61 10.60 4.73 22.83
N ALA A 62 10.93 3.48 23.18
CA ALA A 62 10.13 2.68 24.11
C ALA A 62 10.10 3.28 25.51
N ASP A 63 11.26 3.69 26.04
CA ASP A 63 11.37 4.29 27.39
C ASP A 63 10.68 5.66 27.49
N ALA A 64 10.46 6.33 26.37
CA ALA A 64 9.81 7.64 26.31
C ALA A 64 8.37 7.58 25.79
N ASP A 65 7.73 6.41 25.75
CA ASP A 65 6.37 6.22 25.21
C ASP A 65 6.18 6.87 23.82
N SER A 66 7.20 6.76 22.95
CA SER A 66 7.30 7.42 21.64
C SER A 66 7.37 8.97 21.70
N LEU A 67 7.60 9.56 22.84
CA LEU A 67 7.67 11.01 23.05
C LEU A 67 9.10 11.51 23.35
N TYR A 68 10.12 10.81 22.87
CA TYR A 68 11.52 11.24 23.02
C TYR A 68 11.77 12.66 22.45
N ASN A 69 11.07 13.02 21.40
CA ASN A 69 11.02 14.39 20.87
C ASN A 69 9.55 14.78 20.64
N THR A 70 9.29 16.05 20.36
CA THR A 70 7.95 16.54 20.00
C THR A 70 7.40 15.74 18.81
N PRO A 71 6.28 15.04 18.97
CA PRO A 71 5.75 14.17 17.93
C PRO A 71 5.02 14.96 16.85
N ASN A 72 4.82 14.35 15.70
CA ASN A 72 3.93 14.86 14.65
C ASN A 72 2.46 14.71 15.07
N CYS A 73 1.98 15.61 15.94
CA CYS A 73 0.62 15.57 16.51
C CYS A 73 -0.47 15.50 15.44
N TRP A 74 -0.29 16.20 14.33
CA TRP A 74 -1.25 16.17 13.21
C TRP A 74 -1.39 14.77 12.60
N SER A 75 -0.28 14.13 12.29
CA SER A 75 -0.32 12.77 11.73
C SER A 75 -0.91 11.77 12.73
N ILE A 76 -0.57 11.86 14.01
CA ILE A 76 -1.14 11.01 15.07
C ILE A 76 -2.66 11.20 15.16
N TYR A 77 -3.13 12.44 15.16
CA TYR A 77 -4.56 12.75 15.16
C TYR A 77 -5.28 12.16 13.95
N CYS A 78 -4.73 12.34 12.76
CA CYS A 78 -5.31 11.78 11.53
C CYS A 78 -5.35 10.25 11.55
N CYS A 79 -4.27 9.60 12.02
CA CYS A 79 -4.25 8.14 12.18
C CYS A 79 -5.34 7.67 13.15
N GLY A 80 -5.54 8.38 14.26
CA GLY A 80 -6.63 8.10 15.21
C GLY A 80 -8.00 8.18 14.54
N LYS A 81 -8.22 9.14 13.63
CA LYS A 81 -9.48 9.23 12.86
C LYS A 81 -9.66 8.07 11.89
N VAL A 82 -8.58 7.62 11.24
CA VAL A 82 -8.64 6.44 10.37
C VAL A 82 -8.95 5.18 11.18
N PHE A 83 -8.37 5.01 12.37
CA PHE A 83 -8.70 3.87 13.24
C PHE A 83 -10.17 3.87 13.64
N GLN A 84 -10.71 5.04 14.03
CA GLN A 84 -12.14 5.18 14.34
C GLN A 84 -13.02 4.84 13.14
N TYR A 85 -12.64 5.31 11.95
CA TYR A 85 -13.36 4.99 10.71
C TYR A 85 -13.36 3.48 10.43
N LEU A 86 -12.22 2.81 10.55
CA LEU A 86 -12.13 1.37 10.33
C LEU A 86 -13.02 0.59 11.31
N LEU A 87 -12.95 0.93 12.60
CA LEU A 87 -13.79 0.30 13.64
C LEU A 87 -15.29 0.51 13.37
N ALA A 88 -15.69 1.72 13.03
CA ALA A 88 -17.10 2.04 12.73
C ALA A 88 -17.64 1.34 11.47
N ASN A 89 -16.74 0.89 10.59
CA ASN A 89 -17.08 0.25 9.32
C ASN A 89 -16.82 -1.28 9.31
N GLY A 90 -16.81 -1.92 10.46
CA GLY A 90 -16.73 -3.37 10.60
C GLY A 90 -15.30 -3.92 10.76
N GLY A 91 -14.33 -3.05 11.08
CA GLY A 91 -12.96 -3.46 11.39
C GLY A 91 -12.15 -3.93 10.19
N LEU A 92 -11.10 -4.68 10.50
CA LEU A 92 -10.16 -5.16 9.48
C LEU A 92 -10.72 -6.31 8.65
N GLU A 93 -11.64 -7.09 9.17
CA GLU A 93 -12.34 -8.16 8.45
C GLU A 93 -13.16 -7.58 7.29
N ALA A 94 -13.98 -6.57 7.57
CA ALA A 94 -14.77 -5.89 6.54
C ALA A 94 -13.88 -5.14 5.54
N MET A 95 -12.76 -4.56 6.00
CA MET A 95 -11.80 -3.92 5.11
C MET A 95 -11.10 -4.93 4.20
N ALA A 96 -10.73 -6.10 4.71
CA ALA A 96 -10.15 -7.18 3.92
C ALA A 96 -11.09 -7.61 2.78
N GLN A 97 -12.37 -7.83 3.09
CA GLN A 97 -13.38 -8.18 2.10
C GLN A 97 -13.49 -7.12 1.00
N ARG A 98 -13.62 -5.84 1.38
CA ARG A 98 -13.69 -4.72 0.41
C ARG A 98 -12.45 -4.65 -0.49
N ASN A 99 -11.27 -4.87 0.09
CA ASN A 99 -10.02 -4.85 -0.65
C ASN A 99 -9.90 -6.04 -1.61
N GLU A 100 -10.37 -7.21 -1.21
CA GLU A 100 -10.40 -8.40 -2.06
C GLU A 100 -11.36 -8.23 -3.23
N GLU A 101 -12.60 -7.80 -2.97
CA GLU A 101 -13.58 -7.49 -4.01
C GLU A 101 -13.04 -6.48 -5.04
N LYS A 102 -12.42 -5.42 -4.57
CA LYS A 102 -11.83 -4.37 -5.38
C LYS A 102 -10.65 -4.86 -6.22
N ALA A 103 -9.71 -5.60 -5.62
CA ALA A 103 -8.55 -6.12 -6.31
C ALA A 103 -8.93 -7.20 -7.34
N THR A 104 -9.93 -8.03 -7.04
CA THR A 104 -10.45 -9.06 -7.94
C THR A 104 -10.95 -8.45 -9.25
N VAL A 105 -11.66 -7.33 -9.21
CA VAL A 105 -12.13 -6.65 -10.43
C VAL A 105 -10.98 -6.37 -11.41
N LEU A 106 -9.85 -5.86 -10.92
CA LEU A 106 -8.70 -5.54 -11.76
C LEU A 106 -7.92 -6.79 -12.17
N TYR A 107 -7.68 -7.72 -11.24
CA TYR A 107 -6.94 -8.95 -11.57
C TYR A 107 -7.69 -9.86 -12.51
N ASP A 108 -9.01 -9.98 -12.40
CA ASP A 108 -9.85 -10.75 -13.32
C ASP A 108 -9.81 -10.19 -14.74
N PHE A 109 -9.73 -8.87 -14.88
CA PHE A 109 -9.51 -8.24 -16.16
C PHE A 109 -8.11 -8.57 -16.72
N LEU A 110 -7.06 -8.35 -15.93
CA LEU A 110 -5.67 -8.60 -16.35
C LEU A 110 -5.43 -10.08 -16.74
N ASP A 111 -6.08 -11.01 -16.06
CA ASP A 111 -5.96 -12.45 -16.33
C ASP A 111 -6.63 -12.88 -17.65
N ARG A 112 -7.53 -12.05 -18.21
CA ARG A 112 -8.26 -12.31 -19.47
C ARG A 112 -7.76 -11.44 -20.62
N SER A 113 -7.08 -10.34 -20.31
CA SER A 113 -6.58 -9.41 -21.32
C SER A 113 -5.58 -10.07 -22.26
N GLN A 114 -5.65 -9.71 -23.54
CA GLN A 114 -4.67 -10.10 -24.56
C GLN A 114 -3.58 -9.03 -24.74
N PHE A 115 -3.80 -7.86 -24.16
CA PHE A 115 -2.90 -6.70 -24.25
C PHE A 115 -2.14 -6.46 -22.95
N PHE A 116 -2.82 -6.55 -21.79
CA PHE A 116 -2.21 -6.30 -20.49
C PHE A 116 -1.85 -7.59 -19.77
N THR A 117 -0.69 -7.61 -19.11
CA THR A 117 -0.22 -8.76 -18.34
C THR A 117 0.09 -8.35 -16.89
N ALA A 118 -0.46 -9.07 -15.93
CA ALA A 118 -0.12 -8.88 -14.51
C ALA A 118 1.36 -9.21 -14.29
N ALA A 119 2.08 -8.33 -13.58
CA ALA A 119 3.52 -8.46 -13.33
C ALA A 119 3.87 -9.53 -12.28
N VAL A 120 2.89 -9.98 -11.48
CA VAL A 120 3.10 -10.83 -10.30
C VAL A 120 2.27 -12.10 -10.42
N ARG A 121 2.88 -13.23 -10.02
CA ARG A 121 2.20 -14.54 -9.96
C ARG A 121 0.98 -14.46 -9.04
N LYS A 122 -0.05 -15.25 -9.30
CA LYS A 122 -1.34 -15.21 -8.59
C LYS A 122 -1.19 -15.33 -7.07
N GLU A 123 -0.33 -16.23 -6.62
CA GLU A 123 -0.07 -16.50 -5.21
C GLU A 123 0.63 -15.37 -4.45
N ASP A 124 1.32 -14.47 -5.18
CA ASP A 124 2.10 -13.37 -4.59
C ASP A 124 1.43 -11.99 -4.79
N ARG A 125 0.21 -11.94 -5.29
CA ARG A 125 -0.49 -10.69 -5.63
C ARG A 125 -0.83 -9.85 -4.41
N SER A 126 -0.51 -8.56 -4.49
CA SER A 126 -0.93 -7.57 -3.50
C SER A 126 -2.36 -7.10 -3.77
N LEU A 127 -3.15 -6.90 -2.72
CA LEU A 127 -4.47 -6.26 -2.81
C LEU A 127 -4.38 -4.73 -2.87
N MET A 128 -3.18 -4.15 -2.67
CA MET A 128 -2.98 -2.70 -2.54
C MET A 128 -2.26 -2.09 -3.74
N ASN A 129 -1.32 -2.82 -4.33
CA ASN A 129 -0.56 -2.37 -5.49
C ASN A 129 -0.61 -3.45 -6.56
N VAL A 130 -1.20 -3.12 -7.68
CA VAL A 130 -1.35 -4.03 -8.84
C VAL A 130 -0.42 -3.57 -9.96
N PRO A 131 0.79 -4.12 -10.05
CA PRO A 131 1.68 -3.84 -11.18
C PRO A 131 1.30 -4.70 -12.39
N PHE A 132 1.37 -4.10 -13.58
CA PHE A 132 1.09 -4.78 -14.84
C PHE A 132 1.85 -4.09 -15.99
N PHE A 133 1.89 -4.76 -17.14
CA PHE A 133 2.59 -4.31 -18.33
C PHE A 133 1.65 -4.29 -19.53
N SER A 134 1.90 -3.38 -20.47
CA SER A 134 1.48 -3.49 -21.87
C SER A 134 2.58 -4.22 -22.67
N PRO A 135 2.39 -4.48 -23.97
CA PRO A 135 3.37 -5.25 -24.77
C PRO A 135 4.76 -4.61 -24.87
N SER A 136 4.89 -3.28 -24.71
CA SER A 136 6.17 -2.59 -24.78
C SER A 136 6.26 -1.42 -23.77
N LYS A 137 7.48 -0.97 -23.51
CA LYS A 137 7.73 0.21 -22.65
C LYS A 137 7.17 1.51 -23.22
N GLU A 138 7.16 1.61 -24.55
CA GLU A 138 6.59 2.75 -25.28
C GLU A 138 5.09 2.78 -25.05
N GLN A 139 4.42 1.63 -25.18
CA GLN A 139 2.99 1.49 -24.92
C GLN A 139 2.65 1.70 -23.44
N ASP A 140 3.48 1.27 -22.48
CA ASP A 140 3.30 1.61 -21.06
C ASP A 140 3.23 3.14 -20.85
N ALA A 141 4.09 3.89 -21.55
CA ALA A 141 4.11 5.34 -21.45
C ALA A 141 2.86 5.98 -22.11
N GLU A 142 2.41 5.44 -23.23
CA GLU A 142 1.20 5.89 -23.94
C GLU A 142 -0.06 5.62 -23.12
N VAL A 143 -0.19 4.41 -22.54
CA VAL A 143 -1.28 4.06 -21.63
C VAL A 143 -1.31 5.00 -20.44
N ALA A 144 -0.15 5.25 -19.79
CA ALA A 144 -0.08 6.14 -18.64
C ALA A 144 -0.48 7.58 -18.98
N ALA A 145 -0.10 8.07 -20.17
CA ALA A 145 -0.47 9.40 -20.64
C ALA A 145 -1.97 9.51 -20.97
N SER A 146 -2.51 8.51 -21.67
CA SER A 146 -3.94 8.42 -22.00
C SER A 146 -4.81 8.28 -20.76
N ALA A 147 -4.39 7.45 -19.80
CA ALA A 147 -5.06 7.30 -18.51
C ALA A 147 -5.09 8.63 -17.75
N LYS A 148 -3.98 9.37 -17.73
CA LYS A 148 -3.92 10.69 -17.10
C LYS A 148 -4.88 11.69 -17.76
N ALA A 149 -4.95 11.68 -19.08
CA ALA A 149 -5.90 12.52 -19.82
C ALA A 149 -7.36 12.15 -19.53
N ALA A 150 -7.64 10.88 -19.21
CA ALA A 150 -8.94 10.38 -18.79
C ALA A 150 -9.23 10.57 -17.27
N GLY A 151 -8.32 11.19 -16.51
CA GLY A 151 -8.51 11.47 -15.08
C GLY A 151 -7.90 10.44 -14.12
N PHE A 152 -7.13 9.46 -14.62
CA PHE A 152 -6.43 8.47 -13.78
C PHE A 152 -4.98 8.91 -13.57
N ASP A 153 -4.69 9.52 -12.44
CA ASP A 153 -3.33 9.95 -12.10
C ASP A 153 -2.46 8.81 -11.53
N ASN A 154 -1.15 8.96 -11.74
CA ASN A 154 -0.10 8.11 -11.12
C ASN A 154 -0.16 6.63 -11.51
N LEU A 155 -0.65 6.28 -12.71
CA LEU A 155 -0.67 4.90 -13.19
C LEU A 155 0.72 4.39 -13.60
N LYS A 156 1.71 5.27 -13.83
CA LYS A 156 3.08 4.90 -14.16
C LYS A 156 3.70 3.99 -13.08
N GLY A 157 4.33 2.90 -13.52
CA GLY A 157 4.97 1.92 -12.63
C GLY A 157 6.16 2.46 -11.84
N HIS A 158 6.61 1.68 -10.86
CA HIS A 158 7.75 2.07 -10.01
C HIS A 158 9.04 2.10 -10.83
N LYS A 159 9.96 3.01 -10.49
CA LYS A 159 11.23 3.21 -11.22
C LYS A 159 12.07 1.93 -11.37
N SER A 160 12.02 1.02 -10.39
CA SER A 160 12.78 -0.24 -10.41
C SER A 160 12.10 -1.37 -11.19
N VAL A 161 10.79 -1.30 -11.41
CA VAL A 161 10.01 -2.35 -12.09
C VAL A 161 9.60 -1.93 -13.50
N GLY A 162 9.30 -0.66 -13.68
CA GLY A 162 8.70 -0.16 -14.93
C GLY A 162 7.21 -0.46 -15.03
N GLY A 163 6.70 -0.51 -16.25
CA GLY A 163 5.32 -0.82 -16.51
C GLY A 163 4.31 0.18 -15.98
N LEU A 164 3.17 -0.32 -15.59
CA LEU A 164 2.04 0.38 -15.01
C LEU A 164 1.79 -0.15 -13.59
N ARG A 165 1.17 0.67 -12.73
CA ARG A 165 0.81 0.26 -11.38
C ARG A 165 -0.45 0.98 -10.91
N ALA A 166 -1.50 0.24 -10.65
CA ALA A 166 -2.66 0.75 -9.93
C ALA A 166 -2.42 0.64 -8.41
N SER A 167 -2.45 1.79 -7.72
CA SER A 167 -2.38 1.85 -6.25
C SER A 167 -3.78 2.02 -5.70
N ILE A 168 -4.37 0.91 -5.23
CA ILE A 168 -5.78 0.81 -4.83
C ILE A 168 -5.93 0.63 -3.32
N TYR A 169 -5.31 1.53 -2.53
CA TYR A 169 -5.32 1.50 -1.07
C TYR A 169 -6.73 1.50 -0.47
N ASN A 170 -6.83 1.34 0.85
CA ASN A 170 -8.10 1.22 1.57
C ASN A 170 -9.15 2.29 1.19
N ALA A 171 -8.70 3.53 0.98
CA ALA A 171 -9.58 4.65 0.67
C ALA A 171 -10.07 4.69 -0.80
N MET A 172 -9.46 3.89 -1.70
CA MET A 172 -9.93 3.81 -3.08
C MET A 172 -11.27 3.08 -3.12
N PRO A 173 -12.35 3.70 -3.62
CA PRO A 173 -13.63 3.03 -3.78
C PRO A 173 -13.58 2.00 -4.92
N LYS A 174 -14.46 1.00 -4.86
CA LYS A 174 -14.55 -0.05 -5.88
C LYS A 174 -14.86 0.53 -7.27
N GLU A 175 -15.73 1.51 -7.31
CA GLU A 175 -16.14 2.22 -8.52
C GLU A 175 -14.95 2.89 -9.25
N GLY A 176 -13.95 3.35 -8.49
CA GLY A 176 -12.72 3.91 -9.07
C GLY A 176 -11.88 2.84 -9.78
N VAL A 177 -11.87 1.61 -9.25
CA VAL A 177 -11.19 0.48 -9.89
C VAL A 177 -11.97 -0.03 -11.09
N GLU A 178 -13.31 -0.10 -11.00
CA GLU A 178 -14.20 -0.45 -12.12
C GLU A 178 -14.02 0.53 -13.28
N ALA A 179 -14.00 1.84 -12.99
CA ALA A 179 -13.76 2.87 -14.01
C ALA A 179 -12.38 2.71 -14.69
N LEU A 180 -11.33 2.36 -13.92
CA LEU A 180 -10.02 2.07 -14.49
C LEU A 180 -10.08 0.85 -15.42
N VAL A 181 -10.75 -0.22 -15.01
CA VAL A 181 -10.89 -1.44 -15.82
C VAL A 181 -11.65 -1.15 -17.11
N ASP A 182 -12.70 -0.34 -17.07
CA ASP A 182 -13.44 0.05 -18.27
C ASP A 182 -12.62 0.91 -19.23
N PHE A 183 -11.79 1.81 -18.68
CA PHE A 183 -10.80 2.54 -19.48
C PHE A 183 -9.80 1.59 -20.15
N LEU A 184 -9.23 0.63 -19.41
CA LEU A 184 -8.25 -0.32 -19.94
C LEU A 184 -8.84 -1.24 -21.01
N LYS A 185 -10.09 -1.72 -20.83
CA LYS A 185 -10.81 -2.50 -21.86
C LYS A 185 -11.00 -1.72 -23.14
N LYS A 186 -11.40 -0.44 -23.01
CA LYS A 186 -11.56 0.44 -24.18
C LYS A 186 -10.24 0.64 -24.90
N TYR A 187 -9.17 0.91 -24.14
CA TYR A 187 -7.83 1.09 -24.69
C TYR A 187 -7.36 -0.17 -25.42
N GLU A 188 -7.54 -1.36 -24.83
CA GLU A 188 -7.22 -2.65 -25.46
C GLU A 188 -7.96 -2.82 -26.77
N ALA A 189 -9.28 -2.58 -26.82
CA ALA A 189 -10.09 -2.72 -28.03
C ALA A 189 -9.70 -1.77 -29.17
N GLU A 190 -9.08 -0.63 -28.85
CA GLU A 190 -8.61 0.36 -29.83
C GLU A 190 -7.19 0.04 -30.36
N HIS A 191 -6.44 -0.89 -29.69
CA HIS A 191 -5.01 -1.14 -29.97
C HIS A 191 -4.67 -2.63 -30.25
N THR A 192 -5.66 -3.52 -30.26
CA THR A 192 -5.59 -4.91 -30.69
C THR A 192 -6.42 -5.10 -31.96
#